data_6d53ef4f5f5b3b8c14b2e447f9fa5235
#
_entry.id   6d53ef4f5f5b3b8c14b2e447f9fa5235
#
_cell.length_a   1.000
_cell.length_b   1.000
_cell.length_c   1.000
_cell.angle_alpha   90.00
_cell.angle_beta   90.00
_cell.angle_gamma   90.00
#
_symmetry.space_group_name_H-M   'P 1'
#
loop_
_entity.id
_entity.type
_entity.pdbx_description
1 polymer ?
#
loop_
_entity_poly.entity_id
_entity_poly.type
_entity_poly.pdbx_seq_one_letter_code
_entity_poly.pdbx_strand_id
1 'polypeptide(L)'
;MKIREVQDRTAPLMTALLAVWEKSVRATHTFLSEEEIEHIKTYVPTAFHSVQHLLTAETASGEPVAFMGITGDRLEMLFLLPEERGKGLGRQLLEYGIRNYGVGEVTVNEQNSQAVGFYQHPVSYTHLRAHETAANLV
;
A
#
# COMPACT_ATOMS: atom_id res chain seq x y z
N MET A 1 15.40 -5.01 6.25
CA MET A 1 14.08 -5.19 5.63
C MET A 1 14.28 -5.43 4.14
N LYS A 2 13.70 -6.48 3.62
CA LYS A 2 13.90 -6.85 2.21
C LYS A 2 12.67 -6.46 1.40
N ILE A 3 12.87 -5.69 0.33
CA ILE A 3 11.82 -5.33 -0.62
C ILE A 3 12.01 -6.20 -1.86
N ARG A 4 10.93 -6.88 -2.28
CA ARG A 4 10.98 -7.71 -3.49
C ARG A 4 9.65 -7.67 -4.24
N GLU A 5 9.73 -7.87 -5.55
CA GLU A 5 8.52 -8.08 -6.35
C GLU A 5 8.05 -9.52 -6.18
N VAL A 6 6.75 -9.71 -6.01
CA VAL A 6 6.13 -11.02 -5.87
C VAL A 6 6.00 -11.65 -7.25
N GLN A 7 6.70 -12.76 -7.46
CA GLN A 7 6.63 -13.48 -8.75
C GLN A 7 5.46 -14.44 -8.78
N ASP A 8 5.18 -15.10 -7.66
CA ASP A 8 4.07 -16.04 -7.55
C ASP A 8 3.13 -15.59 -6.43
N ARG A 9 1.92 -15.20 -6.81
CA ARG A 9 0.91 -14.67 -5.87
C ARG A 9 0.13 -15.82 -5.26
N THR A 10 0.80 -16.59 -4.42
CA THR A 10 0.22 -17.78 -3.80
C THR A 10 -0.86 -17.42 -2.78
N ALA A 11 -1.77 -18.36 -2.52
CA ALA A 11 -2.84 -18.14 -1.55
C ALA A 11 -2.30 -17.86 -0.14
N PRO A 12 -1.29 -18.58 0.38
CA PRO A 12 -0.73 -18.25 1.70
C PRO A 12 -0.16 -16.83 1.77
N LEU A 13 0.53 -16.38 0.71
CA LEU A 13 1.07 -15.02 0.69
C LEU A 13 -0.06 -13.99 0.64
N MET A 14 -1.07 -14.23 -0.20
CA MET A 14 -2.20 -13.29 -0.29
C MET A 14 -2.94 -13.21 1.04
N THR A 15 -3.08 -14.30 1.75
CA THR A 15 -3.69 -14.30 3.09
C THR A 15 -2.86 -13.46 4.07
N ALA A 16 -1.52 -13.56 4.01
CA ALA A 16 -0.65 -12.77 4.85
C ALA A 16 -0.76 -11.28 4.53
N LEU A 17 -0.83 -10.91 3.25
CA LEU A 17 -0.98 -9.52 2.84
C LEU A 17 -2.35 -8.96 3.22
N LEU A 18 -3.39 -9.79 3.17
CA LEU A 18 -4.71 -9.36 3.62
C LEU A 18 -4.72 -9.01 5.10
N ALA A 19 -3.98 -9.77 5.91
CA ALA A 19 -3.82 -9.46 7.33
C ALA A 19 -3.08 -8.14 7.55
N VAL A 20 -2.05 -7.86 6.75
CA VAL A 20 -1.34 -6.57 6.78
C VAL A 20 -2.31 -5.44 6.43
N TRP A 21 -3.10 -5.62 5.37
CA TRP A 21 -4.09 -4.64 4.95
C TRP A 21 -5.07 -4.32 6.07
N GLU A 22 -5.65 -5.37 6.67
CA GLU A 22 -6.67 -5.17 7.71
C GLU A 22 -6.11 -4.44 8.93
N LYS A 23 -4.95 -4.84 9.41
CA LYS A 23 -4.32 -4.19 10.56
C LYS A 23 -3.99 -2.73 10.27
N SER A 24 -3.49 -2.46 9.07
CA SER A 24 -3.16 -1.10 8.65
C SER A 24 -4.42 -0.24 8.59
N VAL A 25 -5.47 -0.73 7.94
CA VAL A 25 -6.72 0.01 7.76
C VAL A 25 -7.38 0.31 9.09
N ARG A 26 -7.44 -0.66 9.99
CA ARG A 26 -8.06 -0.45 11.30
C ARG A 26 -7.31 0.60 12.12
N ALA A 27 -6.01 0.74 11.90
CA ALA A 27 -5.21 1.73 12.61
C ALA A 27 -5.29 3.13 12.01
N THR A 28 -5.57 3.24 10.71
CA THR A 28 -5.42 4.52 9.99
C THR A 28 -6.69 5.05 9.35
N HIS A 29 -7.61 4.17 8.97
CA HIS A 29 -8.84 4.56 8.28
C HIS A 29 -9.99 4.62 9.29
N THR A 30 -9.84 5.51 10.30
CA THR A 30 -10.81 5.62 11.39
C THR A 30 -12.16 6.15 10.95
N PHE A 31 -12.25 6.65 9.71
CA PHE A 31 -13.51 7.10 9.11
C PHE A 31 -14.35 5.94 8.58
N LEU A 32 -13.81 4.72 8.56
CA LEU A 32 -14.55 3.55 8.09
C LEU A 32 -15.21 2.82 9.25
N SER A 33 -16.46 2.38 9.04
CA SER A 33 -17.16 1.52 9.98
C SER A 33 -16.65 0.08 9.86
N GLU A 34 -16.99 -0.73 10.87
CA GLU A 34 -16.68 -2.16 10.84
C GLU A 34 -17.27 -2.84 9.61
N GLU A 35 -18.52 -2.50 9.25
CA GLU A 35 -19.18 -3.06 8.08
C GLU A 35 -18.46 -2.67 6.80
N GLU A 36 -18.02 -1.42 6.71
CA GLU A 36 -17.29 -0.94 5.53
C GLU A 36 -15.96 -1.66 5.38
N ILE A 37 -15.23 -1.87 6.48
CA ILE A 37 -13.96 -2.60 6.46
C ILE A 37 -14.19 -4.04 5.98
N GLU A 38 -15.19 -4.73 6.52
CA GLU A 38 -15.49 -6.09 6.12
C GLU A 38 -15.90 -6.17 4.65
N HIS A 39 -16.64 -5.19 4.17
CA HIS A 39 -17.06 -5.13 2.77
C HIS A 39 -15.84 -4.95 1.84
N ILE A 40 -14.99 -3.99 2.14
CA ILE A 40 -13.79 -3.71 1.34
C ILE A 40 -12.86 -4.93 1.36
N LYS A 41 -12.76 -5.58 2.50
CA LYS A 41 -11.92 -6.77 2.66
C LYS A 41 -12.23 -7.85 1.65
N THR A 42 -13.49 -7.97 1.22
CA THR A 42 -13.88 -8.98 0.23
C THR A 42 -13.32 -8.69 -1.17
N TYR A 43 -12.96 -7.44 -1.45
CA TYR A 43 -12.42 -7.04 -2.75
C TYR A 43 -10.90 -6.98 -2.79
N VAL A 44 -10.25 -6.90 -1.63
CA VAL A 44 -8.80 -6.70 -1.57
C VAL A 44 -8.02 -7.83 -2.26
N PRO A 45 -8.39 -9.12 -2.11
CA PRO A 45 -7.68 -10.17 -2.85
C PRO A 45 -7.71 -9.99 -4.37
N THR A 46 -8.83 -9.50 -4.90
CA THR A 46 -8.93 -9.20 -6.33
C THR A 46 -7.93 -8.12 -6.71
N ALA A 47 -7.77 -7.10 -5.87
CA ALA A 47 -6.80 -6.04 -6.11
C ALA A 47 -5.36 -6.58 -6.11
N PHE A 48 -5.05 -7.52 -5.22
CA PHE A 48 -3.72 -8.14 -5.21
C PHE A 48 -3.40 -8.84 -6.53
N HIS A 49 -4.39 -9.40 -7.19
CA HIS A 49 -4.19 -10.11 -8.46
C HIS A 49 -4.24 -9.19 -9.66
N SER A 50 -4.89 -8.04 -9.55
CA SER A 50 -5.09 -7.15 -10.69
C SER A 50 -3.96 -6.17 -10.92
N VAL A 51 -3.17 -5.83 -9.90
CA VAL A 51 -2.06 -4.90 -10.08
C VAL A 51 -0.96 -5.54 -10.93
N GLN A 52 -0.32 -4.71 -11.75
CA GLN A 52 0.74 -5.17 -12.62
C GLN A 52 1.95 -5.67 -11.82
N HIS A 53 2.37 -4.90 -10.83
CA HIS A 53 3.50 -5.23 -9.96
C HIS A 53 3.02 -5.25 -8.52
N LEU A 54 3.24 -6.35 -7.83
CA LEU A 54 2.96 -6.48 -6.40
C LEU A 54 4.28 -6.69 -5.68
N LEU A 55 4.59 -5.81 -4.73
CA LEU A 55 5.84 -5.84 -3.99
C LEU A 55 5.56 -6.00 -2.51
N THR A 56 6.50 -6.65 -1.81
CA THR A 56 6.42 -6.80 -0.34
C THR A 56 7.70 -6.28 0.28
N ALA A 57 7.58 -5.82 1.53
CA ALA A 57 8.71 -5.64 2.43
C ALA A 57 8.63 -6.73 3.48
N GLU A 58 9.71 -7.46 3.66
CA GLU A 58 9.73 -8.65 4.50
C GLU A 58 10.84 -8.56 5.54
N THR A 59 10.59 -9.17 6.70
CA THR A 59 11.62 -9.31 7.73
C THR A 59 12.66 -10.33 7.28
N ALA A 60 13.74 -10.46 8.08
CA ALA A 60 14.79 -11.45 7.82
C ALA A 60 14.24 -12.86 7.80
N SER A 61 13.15 -13.13 8.53
CA SER A 61 12.49 -14.44 8.55
C SER A 61 11.51 -14.65 7.40
N GLY A 62 11.33 -13.63 6.54
CA GLY A 62 10.45 -13.75 5.38
C GLY A 62 9.01 -13.34 5.64
N GLU A 63 8.68 -12.75 6.78
CA GLU A 63 7.33 -12.31 7.07
C GLU A 63 7.05 -10.96 6.41
N PRO A 64 5.96 -10.84 5.62
CA PRO A 64 5.61 -9.55 5.05
C PRO A 64 5.08 -8.60 6.13
N VAL A 65 5.61 -7.39 6.14
CA VAL A 65 5.17 -6.32 7.06
C VAL A 65 4.60 -5.13 6.32
N ALA A 66 4.71 -5.12 5.00
CA ALA A 66 4.17 -4.08 4.14
C ALA A 66 4.02 -4.62 2.73
N PHE A 67 3.17 -3.98 1.94
CA PHE A 67 3.07 -4.31 0.52
C PHE A 67 2.73 -3.06 -0.30
N MET A 68 3.01 -3.15 -1.59
CA MET A 68 2.78 -2.05 -2.53
C MET A 68 2.31 -2.64 -3.85
N GLY A 69 1.33 -2.01 -4.47
CA GLY A 69 0.81 -2.41 -5.77
C GLY A 69 0.96 -1.28 -6.77
N ILE A 70 1.47 -1.59 -7.96
CA ILE A 70 1.74 -0.62 -9.02
C ILE A 70 1.14 -1.13 -10.32
N THR A 71 0.46 -0.24 -11.06
CA THR A 71 -0.02 -0.52 -12.41
C THR A 71 0.41 0.64 -13.30
N GLY A 72 1.22 0.36 -14.33
CA GLY A 72 1.80 1.41 -15.15
C GLY A 72 2.69 2.32 -14.30
N ASP A 73 2.39 3.61 -14.30
CA ASP A 73 3.09 4.59 -13.47
C ASP A 73 2.30 4.98 -12.22
N ARG A 74 1.24 4.23 -11.89
CA ARG A 74 0.35 4.56 -10.77
C ARG A 74 0.58 3.64 -9.59
N LEU A 75 0.80 4.25 -8.44
CA LEU A 75 0.80 3.54 -7.16
C LEU A 75 -0.65 3.33 -6.73
N GLU A 76 -1.09 2.09 -6.67
CA GLU A 76 -2.48 1.76 -6.35
C GLU A 76 -2.68 1.32 -4.92
N MET A 77 -1.65 0.74 -4.30
CA MET A 77 -1.71 0.27 -2.92
C MET A 77 -0.38 0.50 -2.24
N LEU A 78 -0.42 0.94 -0.98
CA LEU A 78 0.74 1.00 -0.10
C LEU A 78 0.24 0.90 1.33
N PHE A 79 0.49 -0.24 1.96
CA PHE A 79 0.04 -0.50 3.32
C PHE A 79 1.16 -1.12 4.15
N LEU A 80 1.25 -0.69 5.41
CA LEU A 80 2.24 -1.16 6.37
C LEU A 80 1.54 -1.63 7.62
N LEU A 81 2.12 -2.62 8.31
CA LEU A 81 1.69 -2.93 9.67
C LEU A 81 1.84 -1.67 10.54
N PRO A 82 0.92 -1.43 11.48
CA PRO A 82 0.97 -0.23 12.32
C PRO A 82 2.31 -0.04 13.04
N GLU A 83 2.91 -1.13 13.50
CA GLU A 83 4.19 -1.07 14.21
C GLU A 83 5.37 -0.68 13.33
N GLU A 84 5.22 -0.74 12.02
CA GLU A 84 6.27 -0.34 11.07
C GLU A 84 6.20 1.13 10.68
N ARG A 85 5.18 1.84 11.14
CA ARG A 85 4.99 3.24 10.79
C ARG A 85 5.98 4.12 11.56
N GLY A 86 6.34 5.25 10.94
CA GLY A 86 7.28 6.18 11.56
C GLY A 86 8.74 5.76 11.50
N LYS A 87 9.04 4.68 10.79
CA LYS A 87 10.42 4.16 10.67
C LYS A 87 11.03 4.39 9.27
N GLY A 88 10.30 5.08 8.40
CA GLY A 88 10.78 5.37 7.05
C GLY A 88 10.51 4.28 6.02
N LEU A 89 9.84 3.18 6.39
CA LEU A 89 9.60 2.07 5.47
C LEU A 89 8.67 2.47 4.32
N GLY A 90 7.62 3.22 4.62
CA GLY A 90 6.70 3.69 3.58
C GLY A 90 7.40 4.55 2.54
N ARG A 91 8.31 5.43 2.99
CA ARG A 91 9.12 6.24 2.09
C ARG A 91 10.06 5.38 1.25
N GLN A 92 10.70 4.39 1.88
CA GLN A 92 11.60 3.49 1.16
C GLN A 92 10.86 2.74 0.06
N LEU A 93 9.63 2.27 0.35
CA LEU A 93 8.80 1.59 -0.64
C LEU A 93 8.42 2.52 -1.78
N LEU A 94 7.97 3.73 -1.45
CA LEU A 94 7.58 4.70 -2.47
C LEU A 94 8.78 5.08 -3.35
N GLU A 95 9.92 5.34 -2.76
CA GLU A 95 11.15 5.66 -3.52
C GLU A 95 11.58 4.49 -4.39
N TYR A 96 11.42 3.27 -3.91
CA TYR A 96 11.68 2.07 -4.69
C TYR A 96 10.77 2.01 -5.91
N GLY A 97 9.49 2.31 -5.73
CA GLY A 97 8.52 2.34 -6.83
C GLY A 97 8.83 3.41 -7.85
N ILE A 98 9.20 4.60 -7.40
CA ILE A 98 9.57 5.70 -8.28
C ILE A 98 10.82 5.34 -9.09
N ARG A 99 11.83 4.81 -8.42
CA ARG A 99 13.12 4.52 -9.05
C ARG A 99 13.07 3.35 -10.01
N ASN A 100 12.36 2.29 -9.65
CA ASN A 100 12.40 1.04 -10.40
C ASN A 100 11.21 0.84 -11.34
N TYR A 101 10.10 1.53 -11.10
CA TYR A 101 8.87 1.34 -11.89
C TYR A 101 8.33 2.64 -12.46
N GLY A 102 8.99 3.75 -12.23
CA GLY A 102 8.59 5.03 -12.81
C GLY A 102 7.29 5.59 -12.23
N VAL A 103 6.99 5.28 -10.98
CA VAL A 103 5.76 5.78 -10.34
C VAL A 103 5.72 7.31 -10.41
N GLY A 104 4.64 7.85 -10.98
CA GLY A 104 4.42 9.29 -11.11
C GLY A 104 3.04 9.71 -10.66
N GLU A 105 2.18 8.75 -10.31
CA GLU A 105 0.82 9.03 -9.83
C GLU A 105 0.54 8.18 -8.60
N VAL A 106 -0.30 8.70 -7.72
CA VAL A 106 -0.77 7.96 -6.55
C VAL A 106 -2.27 8.18 -6.40
N THR A 107 -2.99 7.11 -6.04
CA THR A 107 -4.40 7.18 -5.69
C THR A 107 -4.49 7.24 -4.17
N VAL A 108 -5.13 8.28 -3.64
CA VAL A 108 -5.25 8.49 -2.20
C VAL A 108 -6.65 8.90 -1.84
N ASN A 109 -7.16 8.38 -0.72
CA ASN A 109 -8.46 8.79 -0.18
C ASN A 109 -8.27 10.08 0.63
N GLU A 110 -8.98 11.15 0.29
CA GLU A 110 -8.93 12.42 1.01
C GLU A 110 -9.19 12.28 2.50
N GLN A 111 -10.06 11.36 2.87
CA GLN A 111 -10.41 11.14 4.27
C GLN A 111 -9.27 10.52 5.08
N ASN A 112 -8.26 9.97 4.40
CA ASN A 112 -7.06 9.47 5.06
C ASN A 112 -6.04 10.60 5.12
N SER A 113 -6.14 11.45 6.14
CA SER A 113 -5.28 12.63 6.28
C SER A 113 -3.80 12.28 6.41
N GLN A 114 -3.48 11.13 6.98
CA GLN A 114 -2.09 10.69 7.10
C GLN A 114 -1.50 10.36 5.74
N ALA A 115 -2.25 9.66 4.90
CA ALA A 115 -1.80 9.34 3.55
C ALA A 115 -1.67 10.60 2.71
N VAL A 116 -2.64 11.51 2.78
CA VAL A 116 -2.58 12.79 2.05
C VAL A 116 -1.33 13.56 2.47
N GLY A 117 -1.08 13.69 3.77
CA GLY A 117 0.11 14.39 4.27
C GLY A 117 1.41 13.73 3.82
N PHE A 118 1.46 12.39 3.84
CA PHE A 118 2.62 11.62 3.39
C PHE A 118 2.95 11.92 1.93
N TYR A 119 1.94 11.89 1.05
CA TYR A 119 2.14 12.08 -0.39
C TYR A 119 2.33 13.54 -0.78
N GLN A 120 1.99 14.48 0.07
CA GLN A 120 2.20 15.90 -0.17
C GLN A 120 3.52 16.42 0.37
N HIS A 121 4.34 15.56 0.94
CA HIS A 121 5.64 15.96 1.48
C HIS A 121 6.54 16.48 0.34
N PRO A 122 7.01 17.73 0.41
CA PRO A 122 7.60 18.39 -0.76
C PRO A 122 8.91 17.80 -1.26
N VAL A 123 9.69 17.16 -0.38
CA VAL A 123 11.03 16.71 -0.75
C VAL A 123 11.03 15.51 -1.68
N SER A 124 10.02 14.65 -1.58
CA SER A 124 10.04 13.35 -2.25
C SER A 124 9.02 13.22 -3.37
N TYR A 125 8.07 14.14 -3.51
CA TYR A 125 6.87 13.89 -4.33
C TYR A 125 6.54 15.00 -5.31
N THR A 126 7.52 15.75 -5.80
CA THR A 126 7.30 16.85 -6.73
C THR A 126 6.70 16.38 -8.06
N HIS A 127 6.83 15.10 -8.38
CA HIS A 127 6.33 14.54 -9.63
C HIS A 127 5.06 13.70 -9.44
N LEU A 128 4.59 13.50 -8.20
CA LEU A 128 3.42 12.69 -7.94
C LEU A 128 2.15 13.49 -8.08
N ARG A 129 1.13 12.86 -8.68
CA ARG A 129 -0.22 13.41 -8.78
C ARG A 129 -1.17 12.50 -8.02
N ALA A 130 -1.96 13.09 -7.11
CA ALA A 130 -2.92 12.34 -6.32
C ALA A 130 -4.26 12.31 -7.03
N HIS A 131 -4.89 11.13 -7.05
CA HIS A 131 -6.26 10.95 -7.52
C HIS A 131 -7.12 10.49 -6.36
N GLU A 132 -8.31 11.05 -6.26
CA GLU A 132 -9.25 10.69 -5.23
C GLU A 132 -10.30 9.75 -5.78
N THR A 133 -10.50 8.64 -5.11
CA THR A 133 -11.59 7.73 -5.42
C THR A 133 -12.11 7.13 -4.13
N ALA A 134 -13.40 6.77 -4.12
CA ALA A 134 -14.00 6.11 -2.99
C ALA A 134 -13.45 4.68 -2.79
N ALA A 135 -12.90 4.10 -3.84
CA ALA A 135 -12.36 2.74 -3.82
C ALA A 135 -10.85 2.71 -3.57
N ASN A 136 -10.27 3.83 -3.19
CA ASN A 136 -8.84 3.98 -2.97
C ASN A 136 -8.34 3.06 -1.86
N LEU A 137 -7.29 2.28 -2.14
CA LEU A 137 -6.69 1.34 -1.21
C LEU A 137 -5.34 1.80 -0.65
N VAL A 138 -4.97 3.03 -0.89
CA VAL A 138 -3.73 3.62 -0.34
C VAL A 138 -4.03 4.44 0.91
#